data_0d4607349b228095b729cff9417767a1
#
_entry.id   0d4607349b228095b729cff9417767a1
#
_cell.length_a   1.000
_cell.length_b   1.000
_cell.length_c   1.000
_cell.angle_alpha   90.00
_cell.angle_beta   90.00
_cell.angle_gamma   90.00
#
_symmetry.space_group_name_H-M   'P 1'
#
loop_
_entity.id
_entity.type
_entity.pdbx_description
1 polymer ?
#
loop_
_entity_poly.entity_id
_entity_poly.type
_entity_poly.pdbx_seq_one_letter_code
_entity_poly.pdbx_strand_id
1 'polypeptide(L)'
;PNLALQDKIAEYYADVCRINNIAHYDFDGQEFLFNNGHGYYSTKRFFRRMFERAKEIGVPYIRVSGATLSEGSWHYQSVWNVGGGRNLYDVDTREWGSATSQGKDLRDVTYSNFFPVSFGANFAIKDTSTVEQYEHVEAIAVGYGATYYLKVNQQDVESCPQKDRIFQAIRTWEDARAANAFPRHIRKMLRNPAYNWRLEALGDGDSWVLHRLEGQEKRENYLLRRTISNK
;
A
#
# COMPACT_ATOMS: atom_id res chain seq x y z
N PRO A 1 -21.86 -18.68 15.70
CA PRO A 1 -21.17 -19.00 14.43
C PRO A 1 -20.67 -20.44 14.45
N ASN A 2 -20.73 -21.10 13.29
CA ASN A 2 -20.25 -22.46 13.16
C ASN A 2 -18.73 -22.43 12.85
N LEU A 3 -17.90 -22.69 13.85
CA LEU A 3 -16.45 -22.66 13.71
C LEU A 3 -15.92 -23.68 12.70
N ALA A 4 -16.57 -24.84 12.56
CA ALA A 4 -16.18 -25.84 11.58
C ALA A 4 -16.44 -25.37 10.14
N LEU A 5 -17.53 -24.64 9.91
CA LEU A 5 -17.79 -24.01 8.62
C LEU A 5 -16.77 -22.89 8.34
N GLN A 6 -16.44 -22.10 9.35
CA GLN A 6 -15.42 -21.06 9.24
C GLN A 6 -14.05 -21.64 8.84
N ASP A 7 -13.63 -22.75 9.43
CA ASP A 7 -12.40 -23.44 9.05
C ASP A 7 -12.41 -23.89 7.58
N LYS A 8 -13.52 -24.46 7.11
CA LYS A 8 -13.66 -24.84 5.69
C LYS A 8 -13.57 -23.65 4.75
N ILE A 9 -14.15 -22.51 5.15
CA ILE A 9 -14.07 -21.27 4.36
C ILE A 9 -12.61 -20.79 4.32
N ALA A 10 -11.91 -20.81 5.45
CA ALA A 10 -10.50 -20.44 5.52
C ALA A 10 -9.61 -21.34 4.63
N GLU A 11 -9.86 -22.66 4.66
CA GLU A 11 -9.19 -23.63 3.78
C GLU A 11 -9.44 -23.33 2.30
N TYR A 12 -10.70 -23.02 1.96
CA TYR A 12 -11.07 -22.66 0.59
C TYR A 12 -10.31 -21.44 0.08
N TYR A 13 -10.11 -20.40 0.89
CA TYR A 13 -9.30 -19.24 0.49
C TYR A 13 -7.85 -19.63 0.19
N ALA A 14 -7.26 -20.52 0.99
CA ALA A 14 -5.91 -21.02 0.70
C ALA A 14 -5.88 -21.87 -0.60
N ASP A 15 -6.89 -22.71 -0.83
CA ASP A 15 -6.99 -23.48 -2.06
C ASP A 15 -7.16 -22.59 -3.30
N VAL A 16 -7.93 -21.49 -3.21
CA VAL A 16 -8.08 -20.48 -4.27
C VAL A 16 -6.73 -19.81 -4.58
N CYS A 17 -5.91 -19.50 -3.57
CA CYS A 17 -4.56 -18.99 -3.80
C CYS A 17 -3.74 -19.93 -4.69
N ARG A 18 -3.76 -21.22 -4.39
CA ARG A 18 -3.02 -22.24 -5.15
C ARG A 18 -3.58 -22.40 -6.57
N ILE A 19 -4.90 -22.49 -6.71
CA ILE A 19 -5.56 -22.76 -8.00
C ILE A 19 -5.38 -21.59 -8.97
N ASN A 20 -5.47 -20.36 -8.47
CA ASN A 20 -5.45 -19.14 -9.29
C ASN A 20 -4.08 -18.43 -9.28
N ASN A 21 -3.09 -18.98 -8.59
CA ASN A 21 -1.77 -18.37 -8.43
C ASN A 21 -1.84 -16.91 -7.91
N ILE A 22 -2.72 -16.68 -6.95
CA ILE A 22 -2.83 -15.38 -6.26
C ILE A 22 -2.16 -15.45 -4.91
N ALA A 23 -1.60 -14.34 -4.47
CA ALA A 23 -0.84 -14.26 -3.22
C ALA A 23 -1.30 -13.13 -2.31
N HIS A 24 -2.43 -12.50 -2.60
CA HIS A 24 -2.94 -11.38 -1.82
C HIS A 24 -4.46 -11.41 -1.71
N TYR A 25 -4.93 -11.21 -0.49
CA TYR A 25 -6.33 -10.93 -0.18
C TYR A 25 -6.45 -9.59 0.53
N ASP A 26 -7.46 -8.83 0.17
CA ASP A 26 -7.95 -7.69 0.93
C ASP A 26 -9.30 -8.07 1.55
N PHE A 27 -9.32 -8.17 2.88
CA PHE A 27 -10.52 -8.52 3.63
C PHE A 27 -11.19 -7.26 4.15
N ASP A 28 -12.30 -6.89 3.55
CA ASP A 28 -13.21 -5.89 4.10
C ASP A 28 -14.21 -6.53 5.07
N GLY A 29 -14.72 -5.74 6.01
CA GLY A 29 -15.78 -6.19 6.90
C GLY A 29 -15.36 -7.23 7.95
N GLN A 30 -14.09 -7.34 8.28
CA GLN A 30 -13.59 -8.29 9.30
C GLN A 30 -14.20 -8.06 10.69
N GLU A 31 -14.63 -6.85 10.99
CA GLU A 31 -15.27 -6.46 12.25
C GLU A 31 -16.55 -7.24 12.53
N PHE A 32 -17.22 -7.73 11.52
CA PHE A 32 -18.41 -8.58 11.70
C PHE A 32 -18.10 -9.92 12.38
N LEU A 33 -16.90 -10.40 12.28
CA LEU A 33 -16.46 -11.61 12.98
C LEU A 33 -16.42 -11.41 14.50
N PHE A 34 -16.17 -10.19 14.97
CA PHE A 34 -16.12 -9.86 16.39
C PHE A 34 -17.49 -9.88 17.07
N ASN A 35 -18.53 -9.54 16.32
CA ASN A 35 -19.88 -9.37 16.84
C ASN A 35 -20.65 -10.70 17.01
N ASN A 36 -20.05 -11.83 16.67
CA ASN A 36 -20.71 -13.12 16.60
C ASN A 36 -20.47 -14.04 17.80
N GLY A 37 -20.15 -13.48 18.95
CA GLY A 37 -20.06 -14.22 20.21
C GLY A 37 -18.71 -14.90 20.51
N HIS A 38 -17.79 -14.95 19.55
CA HIS A 38 -16.45 -15.49 19.75
C HIS A 38 -15.35 -14.42 19.75
N GLY A 39 -15.71 -13.17 19.50
CA GLY A 39 -14.79 -12.03 19.51
C GLY A 39 -13.56 -12.26 18.62
N TYR A 40 -12.41 -11.85 19.10
CA TYR A 40 -11.15 -11.99 18.40
C TYR A 40 -10.71 -13.44 18.12
N TYR A 41 -11.25 -14.42 18.85
CA TYR A 41 -10.95 -15.82 18.63
C TYR A 41 -11.37 -16.28 17.23
N SER A 42 -12.55 -15.88 16.74
CA SER A 42 -13.01 -16.19 15.40
C SER A 42 -12.03 -15.72 14.33
N THR A 43 -11.57 -14.47 14.43
CA THR A 43 -10.65 -13.89 13.46
C THR A 43 -9.29 -14.60 13.48
N LYS A 44 -8.73 -14.81 14.67
CA LYS A 44 -7.47 -15.54 14.85
C LYS A 44 -7.56 -16.95 14.28
N ARG A 45 -8.65 -17.66 14.56
CA ARG A 45 -8.88 -19.03 14.07
C ARG A 45 -8.96 -19.06 12.54
N PHE A 46 -9.70 -18.12 11.95
CA PHE A 46 -9.86 -18.03 10.50
C PHE A 46 -8.51 -17.87 9.80
N PHE A 47 -7.73 -16.83 10.16
CA PHE A 47 -6.44 -16.59 9.54
C PHE A 47 -5.44 -17.71 9.82
N ARG A 48 -5.38 -18.19 11.06
CA ARG A 48 -4.53 -19.32 11.42
C ARG A 48 -4.83 -20.52 10.53
N ARG A 49 -6.09 -20.94 10.38
CA ARG A 49 -6.45 -22.09 9.57
C ARG A 49 -6.13 -21.87 8.09
N MET A 50 -6.35 -20.68 7.56
CA MET A 50 -5.98 -20.32 6.19
C MET A 50 -4.47 -20.47 5.95
N PHE A 51 -3.63 -19.97 6.85
CA PHE A 51 -2.18 -20.08 6.72
C PHE A 51 -1.67 -21.51 6.94
N GLU A 52 -2.25 -22.26 7.87
CA GLU A 52 -1.96 -23.69 8.06
C GLU A 52 -2.26 -24.47 6.78
N ARG A 53 -3.45 -24.26 6.19
CA ARG A 53 -3.83 -24.89 4.93
C ARG A 53 -2.91 -24.48 3.78
N ALA A 54 -2.58 -23.22 3.66
CA ALA A 54 -1.62 -22.73 2.67
C ALA A 54 -0.29 -23.48 2.73
N LYS A 55 0.25 -23.65 3.94
CA LYS A 55 1.47 -24.43 4.17
C LYS A 55 1.29 -25.90 3.77
N GLU A 56 0.18 -26.54 4.14
CA GLU A 56 -0.14 -27.93 3.79
C GLU A 56 -0.13 -28.18 2.28
N ILE A 57 -0.61 -27.21 1.50
CA ILE A 57 -0.76 -27.33 0.04
C ILE A 57 0.39 -26.69 -0.75
N GLY A 58 1.45 -26.24 -0.07
CA GLY A 58 2.65 -25.69 -0.70
C GLY A 58 2.52 -24.27 -1.25
N VAL A 59 1.57 -23.47 -0.76
CA VAL A 59 1.51 -22.02 -1.05
C VAL A 59 2.58 -21.33 -0.22
N PRO A 60 3.59 -20.68 -0.84
CA PRO A 60 4.78 -20.20 -0.12
C PRO A 60 4.47 -19.02 0.82
N TYR A 61 3.53 -18.18 0.46
CA TYR A 61 3.06 -17.07 1.28
C TYR A 61 1.69 -16.57 0.81
N ILE A 62 0.96 -15.97 1.74
CA ILE A 62 -0.24 -15.20 1.45
C ILE A 62 -0.08 -13.83 2.13
N ARG A 63 -0.27 -12.76 1.38
CA ARG A 63 -0.40 -11.41 1.93
C ARG A 63 -1.85 -11.16 2.29
N VAL A 64 -2.06 -10.53 3.42
CA VAL A 64 -3.39 -10.14 3.88
C VAL A 64 -3.39 -8.65 4.16
N SER A 65 -4.30 -7.94 3.55
CA SER A 65 -4.70 -6.59 3.94
C SER A 65 -6.14 -6.63 4.44
N GLY A 66 -6.54 -5.60 5.17
CA GLY A 66 -7.89 -5.52 5.67
C GLY A 66 -8.27 -4.15 6.18
N ALA A 67 -9.57 -3.88 6.18
CA ALA A 67 -10.13 -2.59 6.54
C ALA A 67 -10.00 -2.27 8.03
N THR A 68 -9.90 -3.27 8.88
CA THR A 68 -9.88 -3.10 10.32
C THR A 68 -8.68 -3.80 10.95
N LEU A 69 -7.77 -3.00 11.50
CA LEU A 69 -6.75 -3.51 12.40
C LEU A 69 -7.36 -3.80 13.75
N SER A 70 -7.22 -5.04 14.20
CA SER A 70 -7.67 -5.44 15.51
C SER A 70 -6.61 -6.23 16.27
N GLU A 71 -6.76 -6.32 17.58
CA GLU A 71 -5.93 -7.17 18.43
C GLU A 71 -5.96 -8.64 18.01
N GLY A 72 -7.02 -9.04 17.30
CA GLY A 72 -7.17 -10.41 16.80
C GLY A 72 -6.53 -10.69 15.46
N SER A 73 -6.21 -9.68 14.65
CA SER A 73 -5.79 -9.86 13.25
C SER A 73 -4.40 -9.31 12.92
N TRP A 74 -3.84 -8.44 13.71
CA TRP A 74 -2.59 -7.76 13.40
C TRP A 74 -1.41 -8.70 13.08
N HIS A 75 -1.36 -9.88 13.66
CA HIS A 75 -0.31 -10.88 13.41
C HIS A 75 -0.34 -11.46 11.98
N TYR A 76 -1.49 -11.38 11.33
CA TYR A 76 -1.73 -11.98 10.02
C TYR A 76 -1.78 -10.97 8.90
N GLN A 77 -1.89 -9.68 9.24
CA GLN A 77 -1.96 -8.62 8.24
C GLN A 77 -0.58 -8.19 7.78
N SER A 78 -0.41 -8.06 6.48
CA SER A 78 0.80 -7.53 5.84
C SER A 78 0.72 -6.02 5.62
N VAL A 79 -0.49 -5.50 5.44
CA VAL A 79 -0.80 -4.08 5.23
C VAL A 79 -2.10 -3.77 5.94
N TRP A 80 -2.15 -2.63 6.58
CA TRP A 80 -3.38 -2.10 7.13
C TRP A 80 -4.01 -1.10 6.15
N ASN A 81 -5.25 -1.41 5.72
CA ASN A 81 -6.10 -0.47 5.03
C ASN A 81 -7.00 0.23 6.05
N VAL A 82 -6.93 1.55 6.10
CA VAL A 82 -7.70 2.36 7.08
C VAL A 82 -9.18 2.47 6.70
N GLY A 83 -9.70 1.51 5.99
CA GLY A 83 -11.12 1.27 5.81
C GLY A 83 -12.01 2.44 5.32
N GLY A 84 -13.19 2.10 4.85
CA GLY A 84 -14.28 3.05 4.65
C GLY A 84 -14.17 3.95 3.43
N GLY A 85 -13.36 3.61 2.43
CA GLY A 85 -13.30 4.34 1.16
C GLY A 85 -12.78 5.79 1.28
N ARG A 86 -12.17 6.13 2.41
CA ARG A 86 -11.52 7.43 2.62
C ARG A 86 -10.03 7.28 2.41
N ASN A 87 -9.45 8.22 1.65
CA ASN A 87 -8.02 8.34 1.57
C ASN A 87 -7.47 8.91 2.87
N LEU A 88 -6.38 8.32 3.38
CA LEU A 88 -5.62 8.93 4.47
C LEU A 88 -4.95 10.22 4.00
N TYR A 89 -4.60 10.27 2.74
CA TYR A 89 -3.97 11.39 2.09
C TYR A 89 -4.71 11.74 0.81
N ASP A 90 -5.07 13.01 0.64
CA ASP A 90 -5.68 13.52 -0.57
C ASP A 90 -4.60 14.12 -1.47
N VAL A 91 -4.42 13.57 -2.66
CA VAL A 91 -3.38 14.00 -3.60
C VAL A 91 -3.70 15.33 -4.27
N ASP A 92 -4.98 15.67 -4.40
CA ASP A 92 -5.42 16.90 -5.07
C ASP A 92 -5.31 18.10 -4.13
N THR A 93 -5.74 17.95 -2.88
CA THR A 93 -5.62 19.01 -1.86
C THR A 93 -4.27 18.99 -1.14
N ARG A 94 -3.54 17.88 -1.23
CA ARG A 94 -2.29 17.62 -0.49
C ARG A 94 -2.45 17.66 1.02
N GLU A 95 -3.62 17.27 1.48
CA GLU A 95 -3.97 17.27 2.88
C GLU A 95 -4.11 15.84 3.42
N TRP A 96 -3.75 15.70 4.67
CA TRP A 96 -4.08 14.49 5.41
C TRP A 96 -5.54 14.53 5.78
N GLY A 97 -6.27 13.46 5.45
CA GLY A 97 -7.66 13.33 5.82
C GLY A 97 -7.83 13.55 7.32
N SER A 98 -8.83 14.36 7.67
CA SER A 98 -9.22 14.50 9.07
C SER A 98 -9.63 13.14 9.59
N ALA A 99 -9.08 12.79 10.73
CA ALA A 99 -9.33 11.55 11.40
C ALA A 99 -10.81 11.16 11.40
N THR A 100 -10.98 9.89 11.37
CA THR A 100 -12.12 9.17 11.94
C THR A 100 -12.73 9.94 13.13
N SER A 101 -13.94 9.59 13.50
CA SER A 101 -14.67 10.06 14.69
C SER A 101 -13.88 10.16 16.01
N GLN A 102 -12.60 9.83 16.02
CA GLN A 102 -11.72 9.86 17.19
C GLN A 102 -10.69 11.01 17.21
N GLY A 103 -10.70 11.92 16.24
CA GLY A 103 -9.85 13.12 16.24
C GLY A 103 -8.33 12.90 16.16
N LYS A 104 -7.87 11.69 15.78
CA LYS A 104 -6.44 11.41 15.64
C LYS A 104 -5.94 11.83 14.28
N ASP A 105 -4.82 12.52 14.22
CA ASP A 105 -4.11 12.82 12.98
C ASP A 105 -3.65 11.50 12.34
N LEU A 106 -4.12 11.25 11.13
CA LEU A 106 -3.78 10.02 10.41
C LEU A 106 -2.29 9.91 10.07
N ARG A 107 -1.55 11.03 10.08
CA ARG A 107 -0.07 11.00 10.04
C ARG A 107 0.51 10.24 11.22
N ASP A 108 -0.01 10.48 12.42
CA ASP A 108 0.49 9.83 13.63
C ASP A 108 0.25 8.33 13.60
N VAL A 109 -0.88 7.90 13.06
CA VAL A 109 -1.16 6.48 12.81
C VAL A 109 -0.16 5.87 11.84
N THR A 110 0.17 6.57 10.75
CA THR A 110 1.17 6.10 9.76
C THR A 110 2.57 6.07 10.36
N TYR A 111 2.88 6.98 11.27
CA TYR A 111 4.19 7.07 11.91
C TYR A 111 4.47 6.00 12.96
N SER A 112 3.43 5.58 13.67
CA SER A 112 3.53 4.68 14.82
C SER A 112 3.39 3.20 14.47
N ASN A 113 3.30 2.86 13.18
CA ASN A 113 2.99 1.51 12.75
C ASN A 113 4.15 0.55 12.77
N PHE A 114 3.86 -0.67 13.22
CA PHE A 114 4.74 -1.83 13.12
C PHE A 114 4.80 -2.39 11.69
N PHE A 115 3.87 -2.05 10.82
CA PHE A 115 3.80 -2.52 9.44
C PHE A 115 3.22 -1.45 8.51
N PRO A 116 3.42 -1.60 7.19
CA PRO A 116 2.97 -0.62 6.21
C PRO A 116 1.48 -0.31 6.30
N VAL A 117 1.15 0.96 6.16
CA VAL A 117 -0.23 1.45 6.07
C VAL A 117 -0.53 1.75 4.61
N SER A 118 -1.73 1.41 4.16
CA SER A 118 -2.25 1.90 2.90
C SER A 118 -2.89 3.26 3.08
N PHE A 119 -2.57 4.20 2.19
CA PHE A 119 -3.21 5.52 2.15
C PHE A 119 -4.67 5.48 1.67
N GLY A 120 -5.17 4.32 1.25
CA GLY A 120 -6.53 4.12 0.79
C GLY A 120 -6.64 3.71 -0.67
N ALA A 121 -7.87 3.51 -1.13
CA ALA A 121 -8.21 2.84 -2.39
C ALA A 121 -8.59 3.79 -3.54
N ASN A 122 -8.42 5.10 -3.38
CA ASN A 122 -9.06 6.05 -4.31
C ASN A 122 -8.09 6.80 -5.23
N PHE A 123 -6.85 6.30 -5.38
CA PHE A 123 -5.96 6.84 -6.40
C PHE A 123 -6.32 6.25 -7.77
N ALA A 124 -7.43 6.74 -8.33
CA ALA A 124 -7.92 6.27 -9.62
C ALA A 124 -7.28 7.05 -10.76
N ILE A 125 -6.83 6.33 -11.79
CA ILE A 125 -6.47 6.96 -13.06
C ILE A 125 -7.75 7.42 -13.72
N LYS A 126 -7.76 8.68 -14.15
CA LYS A 126 -8.85 9.35 -14.88
C LYS A 126 -8.28 10.03 -16.12
N ASP A 127 -9.14 10.48 -17.01
CA ASP A 127 -8.77 11.27 -18.18
C ASP A 127 -7.97 12.55 -17.86
N THR A 128 -8.21 13.12 -16.67
CA THR A 128 -7.53 14.32 -16.16
C THR A 128 -6.28 14.05 -15.34
N SER A 129 -5.94 12.77 -15.10
CA SER A 129 -4.79 12.41 -14.27
C SER A 129 -3.47 12.83 -14.91
N THR A 130 -2.56 13.32 -14.09
CA THR A 130 -1.22 13.76 -14.51
C THR A 130 -0.10 12.95 -13.87
N VAL A 131 1.04 12.89 -14.52
CA VAL A 131 2.21 12.19 -13.97
C VAL A 131 2.67 12.82 -12.66
N GLU A 132 2.55 14.14 -12.53
CA GLU A 132 2.95 14.89 -11.34
C GLU A 132 2.14 14.49 -10.10
N GLN A 133 0.85 14.18 -10.25
CA GLN A 133 0.01 13.68 -9.15
C GLN A 133 0.54 12.33 -8.65
N TYR A 134 0.91 11.43 -9.55
CA TYR A 134 1.40 10.10 -9.19
C TYR A 134 2.82 10.14 -8.65
N GLU A 135 3.71 10.94 -9.20
CA GLU A 135 5.04 11.16 -8.60
C GLU A 135 4.93 11.75 -7.20
N HIS A 136 3.93 12.62 -6.98
CA HIS A 136 3.69 13.19 -5.65
C HIS A 136 3.20 12.12 -4.66
N VAL A 137 2.21 11.29 -5.01
CA VAL A 137 1.73 10.23 -4.11
C VAL A 137 2.81 9.19 -3.83
N GLU A 138 3.63 8.84 -4.84
CA GLU A 138 4.77 7.95 -4.66
C GLU A 138 5.79 8.52 -3.67
N ALA A 139 6.13 9.80 -3.81
CA ALA A 139 7.05 10.48 -2.91
C ALA A 139 6.56 10.42 -1.45
N ILE A 140 5.29 10.74 -1.21
CA ILE A 140 4.68 10.68 0.12
C ILE A 140 4.64 9.22 0.63
N ALA A 141 4.23 8.27 -0.20
CA ALA A 141 4.18 6.85 0.16
C ALA A 141 5.56 6.31 0.57
N VAL A 142 6.59 6.56 -0.23
CA VAL A 142 7.98 6.20 0.09
C VAL A 142 8.45 6.90 1.36
N GLY A 143 8.13 8.17 1.50
CA GLY A 143 8.50 8.98 2.67
C GLY A 143 8.00 8.39 3.99
N TYR A 144 6.78 7.90 4.01
CA TYR A 144 6.14 7.29 5.17
C TYR A 144 6.31 5.77 5.26
N GLY A 145 6.85 5.12 4.24
CA GLY A 145 6.88 3.66 4.16
C GLY A 145 5.49 3.05 3.99
N ALA A 146 4.57 3.83 3.44
CA ALA A 146 3.19 3.45 3.20
C ALA A 146 2.99 2.87 1.79
N THR A 147 1.83 2.30 1.56
CA THR A 147 1.35 1.88 0.24
C THR A 147 0.08 2.62 -0.13
N TYR A 148 -0.38 2.46 -1.35
CA TYR A 148 -1.69 2.92 -1.78
C TYR A 148 -2.27 1.92 -2.78
N TYR A 149 -3.58 1.94 -2.97
CA TYR A 149 -4.24 1.14 -3.98
C TYR A 149 -4.48 1.97 -5.23
N LEU A 150 -3.88 1.55 -6.33
CA LEU A 150 -4.17 2.12 -7.64
C LEU A 150 -5.47 1.51 -8.16
N LYS A 151 -6.52 2.30 -8.23
CA LYS A 151 -7.79 1.88 -8.85
C LYS A 151 -7.70 2.14 -10.36
N VAL A 152 -7.88 1.08 -11.12
CA VAL A 152 -7.87 1.15 -12.58
C VAL A 152 -9.21 0.68 -13.14
N ASN A 153 -9.76 1.46 -14.04
CA ASN A 153 -10.88 1.11 -14.90
C ASN A 153 -10.39 1.20 -16.33
N GLN A 154 -10.70 0.22 -17.16
CA GLN A 154 -10.19 0.16 -18.53
C GLN A 154 -10.51 1.43 -19.32
N GLN A 155 -11.77 1.87 -19.29
CA GLN A 155 -12.20 3.06 -20.03
C GLN A 155 -11.46 4.33 -19.56
N ASP A 156 -11.31 4.50 -18.24
CA ASP A 156 -10.63 5.67 -17.67
C ASP A 156 -9.14 5.67 -18.06
N VAL A 157 -8.49 4.50 -18.01
CA VAL A 157 -7.09 4.36 -18.43
C VAL A 157 -6.91 4.62 -19.91
N GLU A 158 -7.80 4.08 -20.76
CA GLU A 158 -7.73 4.30 -22.20
C GLU A 158 -7.93 5.77 -22.59
N SER A 159 -8.76 6.50 -21.85
CA SER A 159 -8.99 7.93 -22.05
C SER A 159 -7.92 8.86 -21.48
N CYS A 160 -7.04 8.35 -20.60
CA CYS A 160 -5.99 9.17 -19.98
C CYS A 160 -4.82 9.45 -20.92
N PRO A 161 -4.58 10.72 -21.32
CA PRO A 161 -3.49 11.05 -22.24
C PRO A 161 -2.09 10.78 -21.69
N GLN A 162 -1.94 10.76 -20.37
CA GLN A 162 -0.65 10.58 -19.69
C GLN A 162 -0.45 9.17 -19.12
N LYS A 163 -1.32 8.21 -19.44
CA LYS A 163 -1.30 6.87 -18.84
C LYS A 163 0.08 6.19 -18.88
N ASP A 164 0.74 6.19 -20.02
CA ASP A 164 2.05 5.51 -20.17
C ASP A 164 3.12 6.17 -19.30
N ARG A 165 3.10 7.50 -19.21
CA ARG A 165 4.02 8.25 -18.33
C ARG A 165 3.71 8.00 -16.85
N ILE A 166 2.44 7.89 -16.48
CA ILE A 166 2.00 7.56 -15.12
C ILE A 166 2.49 6.16 -14.74
N PHE A 167 2.22 5.15 -15.57
CA PHE A 167 2.68 3.79 -15.28
C PHE A 167 4.21 3.69 -15.25
N GLN A 168 4.90 4.41 -16.13
CA GLN A 168 6.36 4.46 -16.09
C GLN A 168 6.88 5.12 -14.82
N ALA A 169 6.27 6.20 -14.36
CA ALA A 169 6.64 6.86 -13.10
C ALA A 169 6.43 5.92 -11.91
N ILE A 170 5.24 5.32 -11.77
CA ILE A 170 4.93 4.35 -10.71
C ILE A 170 5.98 3.23 -10.71
N ARG A 171 6.26 2.64 -11.87
CA ARG A 171 7.26 1.58 -12.00
C ARG A 171 8.63 2.04 -11.53
N THR A 172 9.07 3.22 -11.96
CA THR A 172 10.40 3.77 -11.59
C THR A 172 10.53 3.96 -10.08
N TRP A 173 9.49 4.49 -9.43
CA TRP A 173 9.46 4.69 -7.98
C TRP A 173 9.45 3.35 -7.22
N GLU A 174 8.62 2.40 -7.63
CA GLU A 174 8.53 1.10 -6.98
C GLU A 174 9.78 0.23 -7.21
N ASP A 175 10.43 0.30 -8.37
CA ASP A 175 11.72 -0.35 -8.63
C ASP A 175 12.80 0.20 -7.68
N ALA A 176 12.88 1.51 -7.52
CA ALA A 176 13.82 2.16 -6.59
C ALA A 176 13.50 1.82 -5.13
N ARG A 177 12.20 1.73 -4.79
CA ARG A 177 11.74 1.33 -3.47
C ARG A 177 12.10 -0.13 -3.16
N ALA A 178 11.86 -1.05 -4.10
CA ALA A 178 12.24 -2.45 -3.99
C ALA A 178 13.75 -2.64 -3.88
N ALA A 179 14.52 -1.75 -4.52
CA ALA A 179 15.98 -1.70 -4.42
C ALA A 179 16.50 -1.08 -3.10
N ASN A 180 15.60 -0.67 -2.19
CA ASN A 180 15.93 0.05 -0.96
C ASN A 180 16.84 1.29 -1.19
N ALA A 181 16.57 2.01 -2.29
CA ALA A 181 17.41 3.11 -2.75
C ALA A 181 17.20 4.43 -1.97
N PHE A 182 16.16 4.54 -1.15
CA PHE A 182 15.82 5.76 -0.43
C PHE A 182 16.37 5.76 1.01
N PRO A 183 17.50 6.45 1.29
CA PRO A 183 18.03 6.55 2.64
C PRO A 183 17.12 7.39 3.55
N ARG A 184 17.29 7.23 4.86
CA ARG A 184 16.41 7.83 5.87
C ARG A 184 16.21 9.35 5.71
N HIS A 185 17.27 10.09 5.39
CA HIS A 185 17.18 11.55 5.24
C HIS A 185 16.33 11.93 4.02
N ILE A 186 16.45 11.22 2.90
CA ILE A 186 15.62 11.43 1.70
C ILE A 186 14.16 11.12 2.03
N ARG A 187 13.88 9.97 2.65
CA ARG A 187 12.50 9.64 3.06
C ARG A 187 11.89 10.72 3.96
N LYS A 188 12.68 11.32 4.85
CA LYS A 188 12.22 12.45 5.67
C LYS A 188 11.84 13.67 4.83
N MET A 189 12.59 13.98 3.78
CA MET A 189 12.29 15.09 2.87
C MET A 189 11.03 14.82 2.03
N LEU A 190 10.86 13.60 1.56
CA LEU A 190 9.70 13.17 0.78
C LEU A 190 8.36 13.29 1.53
N ARG A 191 8.36 13.37 2.86
CA ARG A 191 7.17 13.58 3.68
C ARG A 191 6.57 14.97 3.61
N ASN A 192 7.28 15.94 3.02
CA ASN A 192 6.79 17.29 2.92
C ASN A 192 5.87 17.44 1.70
N PRO A 193 4.53 17.63 1.90
CA PRO A 193 3.58 17.70 0.81
C PRO A 193 3.71 18.98 -0.04
N ALA A 194 4.45 19.98 0.43
CA ALA A 194 4.69 21.21 -0.34
C ALA A 194 5.70 21.00 -1.48
N TYR A 195 6.48 19.93 -1.45
CA TYR A 195 7.49 19.68 -2.47
C TYR A 195 6.96 18.79 -3.59
N ASN A 196 7.38 19.10 -4.81
CA ASN A 196 7.20 18.26 -5.97
C ASN A 196 8.51 17.51 -6.25
N TRP A 197 8.37 16.28 -6.68
CA TRP A 197 9.48 15.39 -6.93
C TRP A 197 9.34 14.73 -8.30
N ARG A 198 10.47 14.37 -8.88
CA ARG A 198 10.55 13.51 -10.06
C ARG A 198 11.68 12.51 -9.87
N LEU A 199 11.44 11.26 -10.22
CA LEU A 199 12.45 10.20 -10.16
C LEU A 199 12.79 9.72 -11.57
N GLU A 200 14.07 9.74 -11.91
CA GLU A 200 14.58 9.26 -13.20
C GLU A 200 15.54 8.10 -12.98
N ALA A 201 15.33 6.98 -13.70
CA ALA A 201 16.26 5.86 -13.70
C ALA A 201 17.45 6.16 -14.63
N LEU A 202 18.67 5.80 -14.21
CA LEU A 202 19.89 6.02 -15.01
C LEU A 202 20.17 4.90 -16.02
N GLY A 203 19.30 3.88 -16.10
CA GLY A 203 19.41 2.80 -17.09
C GLY A 203 20.34 1.66 -16.73
N ASP A 204 21.07 1.74 -15.61
CA ASP A 204 21.93 0.66 -15.11
C ASP A 204 21.17 -0.36 -14.21
N GLY A 205 19.88 -0.14 -13.96
CA GLY A 205 19.03 -0.96 -13.10
C GLY A 205 19.25 -0.78 -11.60
N ASP A 206 20.25 0.00 -11.19
CA ASP A 206 20.71 0.12 -9.81
C ASP A 206 20.83 1.58 -9.32
N SER A 207 20.61 2.54 -10.20
CA SER A 207 20.79 3.96 -9.88
C SER A 207 19.65 4.83 -10.41
N TRP A 208 19.29 5.83 -9.61
CA TRP A 208 18.23 6.81 -9.92
C TRP A 208 18.68 8.20 -9.53
N VAL A 209 18.10 9.20 -10.19
CA VAL A 209 18.24 10.60 -9.76
C VAL A 209 16.88 11.12 -9.32
N LEU A 210 16.80 11.54 -8.09
CA LEU A 210 15.64 12.20 -7.51
C LEU A 210 15.79 13.71 -7.65
N HIS A 211 14.86 14.36 -8.31
CA HIS A 211 14.82 15.79 -8.52
C HIS A 211 13.76 16.44 -7.63
N ARG A 212 14.14 17.44 -6.86
CA ARG A 212 13.17 18.36 -6.26
C ARG A 212 12.82 19.43 -7.28
N LEU A 213 11.53 19.65 -7.50
CA LEU A 213 11.02 20.58 -8.49
C LEU A 213 10.49 21.85 -7.84
N GLU A 214 10.68 22.98 -8.52
CA GLU A 214 9.96 24.23 -8.27
C GLU A 214 9.24 24.62 -9.57
N GLY A 215 7.91 24.48 -9.58
CA GLY A 215 7.18 24.44 -10.85
C GLY A 215 7.64 23.22 -11.68
N GLN A 216 8.14 23.47 -12.88
CA GLN A 216 8.70 22.43 -13.76
C GLN A 216 10.24 22.38 -13.73
N GLU A 217 10.88 23.29 -12.99
CA GLU A 217 12.35 23.39 -12.95
C GLU A 217 12.94 22.47 -11.88
N LYS A 218 14.03 21.76 -12.23
CA LYS A 218 14.81 20.95 -11.31
C LYS A 218 15.70 21.84 -10.48
N ARG A 219 15.49 21.91 -9.15
CA ARG A 219 16.25 22.76 -8.21
C ARG A 219 17.35 22.02 -7.50
N GLU A 220 17.08 20.80 -7.08
CA GLU A 220 18.02 19.96 -6.34
C GLU A 220 17.97 18.53 -6.91
N ASN A 221 19.13 17.89 -6.93
CA ASN A 221 19.28 16.54 -7.44
C ASN A 221 19.96 15.65 -6.41
N TYR A 222 19.43 14.45 -6.22
CA TYR A 222 19.95 13.47 -5.29
C TYR A 222 20.18 12.15 -6.04
N LEU A 223 21.43 11.69 -6.06
CA LEU A 223 21.77 10.38 -6.60
C LEU A 223 21.37 9.30 -5.60
N LEU A 224 20.55 8.39 -6.03
CA LEU A 224 20.10 7.22 -5.28
C LEU A 224 20.71 5.96 -5.88
N ARG A 225 21.05 4.98 -5.04
CA ARG A 225 21.61 3.70 -5.48
C ARG A 225 20.96 2.56 -4.72
N ARG A 226 20.89 1.40 -5.37
CA ARG A 226 20.50 0.16 -4.71
C ARG A 226 21.32 -0.05 -3.44
N THR A 227 20.64 -0.36 -2.36
CA THR A 227 21.29 -0.73 -1.11
C THR A 227 21.10 -2.22 -0.87
N ILE A 228 22.19 -2.97 -0.87
CA ILE A 228 22.19 -4.37 -0.48
C ILE A 228 22.19 -4.37 1.06
N SER A 229 21.08 -4.78 1.67
CA SER A 229 21.10 -5.06 3.10
C SER A 229 21.80 -6.39 3.31
N ASN A 230 22.99 -6.38 3.86
CA ASN A 230 23.56 -7.57 4.45
C ASN A 230 22.63 -7.98 5.60
N LYS A 231 21.79 -9.00 5.36
CA LYS A 231 21.02 -9.66 6.40
C LYS A 231 21.91 -10.72 7.04
#